data_9a2171bf5fc9159d7a610332aedad97e
#
_entry.id   9a2171bf5fc9159d7a610332aedad97e
#
_cell.length_a   1.000
_cell.length_b   1.000
_cell.length_c   1.000
_cell.angle_alpha   90.00
_cell.angle_beta   90.00
_cell.angle_gamma   90.00
#
_symmetry.space_group_name_H-M   'P 1'
#
loop_
_entity.id
_entity.type
_entity.pdbx_description
1 polymer ?
#
loop_
_entity_poly.entity_id
_entity_poly.type
_entity_poly.pdbx_seq_one_letter_code
_entity_poly.pdbx_strand_id
1 'polypeptide(L)'
;ELEKTFLKFVDQFKLAPGDLPIIQALVPGDDYCVTTLFNRGKLEACMTYRNLRIYPAMTGPGALRETVDAPAMEKVSAEVLGPLDWHGVAELDFRWDGQPDSEPKLIEVNPRFWGGLIQAVESGWDYPWLTFQLAATGTVDLDVERRTDVKTEIPILAFLATLDELSHNEAGHAALKDGWETAKDEFCDGSKRAGLKALLRGLKTGLDPKARLREAKRVLSDHKHNVYDILSKEDPGPALGIFFPLA
;
A
#
# COMPACT_ATOMS: atom_id res chain seq x y z
N GLU A 1 6.81 -26.14 -7.51
CA GLU A 1 6.70 -24.83 -8.17
C GLU A 1 7.65 -23.81 -7.54
N LEU A 2 7.59 -23.58 -6.21
CA LEU A 2 8.45 -22.64 -5.48
C LEU A 2 9.94 -22.89 -5.72
N GLU A 3 10.39 -24.13 -5.54
CA GLU A 3 11.80 -24.52 -5.75
C GLU A 3 12.25 -24.19 -7.19
N LYS A 4 11.44 -24.54 -8.19
CA LYS A 4 11.75 -24.26 -9.60
C LYS A 4 11.86 -22.76 -9.86
N THR A 5 10.96 -21.95 -9.28
CA THR A 5 10.98 -20.48 -9.40
C THR A 5 12.21 -19.90 -8.73
N PHE A 6 12.56 -20.40 -7.53
CA PHE A 6 13.74 -19.99 -6.80
C PHE A 6 15.03 -20.26 -7.58
N LEU A 7 15.20 -21.49 -8.09
CA LEU A 7 16.37 -21.86 -8.87
C LEU A 7 16.49 -21.04 -10.16
N LYS A 8 15.37 -20.79 -10.84
CA LYS A 8 15.33 -19.91 -12.02
C LYS A 8 15.77 -18.50 -11.67
N PHE A 9 15.34 -17.96 -10.52
CA PHE A 9 15.71 -16.62 -10.05
C PHE A 9 17.22 -16.55 -9.74
N VAL A 10 17.76 -17.53 -9.01
CA VAL A 10 19.18 -17.64 -8.69
C VAL A 10 20.04 -17.67 -9.97
N ASP A 11 19.64 -18.48 -10.95
CA ASP A 11 20.33 -18.59 -12.25
C ASP A 11 20.25 -17.29 -13.06
N GLN A 12 19.05 -16.70 -13.16
CA GLN A 12 18.81 -15.47 -13.91
C GLN A 12 19.67 -14.30 -13.42
N PHE A 13 19.80 -14.15 -12.09
CA PHE A 13 20.57 -13.08 -11.47
C PHE A 13 21.99 -13.48 -11.10
N LYS A 14 22.40 -14.71 -11.41
CA LYS A 14 23.75 -15.26 -11.12
C LYS A 14 24.18 -15.06 -9.68
N LEU A 15 23.27 -15.34 -8.74
CA LEU A 15 23.46 -15.09 -7.31
C LEU A 15 24.50 -16.05 -6.73
N ALA A 16 25.43 -15.52 -5.93
CA ALA A 16 26.37 -16.31 -5.16
C ALA A 16 25.69 -16.95 -3.94
N PRO A 17 26.27 -18.00 -3.33
CA PRO A 17 25.69 -18.63 -2.14
C PRO A 17 25.45 -17.70 -0.94
N GLY A 18 26.15 -16.56 -0.87
CA GLY A 18 25.96 -15.54 0.17
C GLY A 18 24.88 -14.49 -0.16
N ASP A 19 24.39 -14.48 -1.40
CA ASP A 19 23.45 -13.46 -1.90
C ASP A 19 22.06 -14.06 -2.22
N LEU A 20 21.76 -15.20 -1.63
CA LEU A 20 20.50 -15.90 -1.89
C LEU A 20 19.31 -15.09 -1.34
N PRO A 21 18.19 -15.03 -2.08
CA PRO A 21 17.00 -14.32 -1.63
C PRO A 21 16.36 -15.02 -0.42
N ILE A 22 15.78 -14.23 0.45
CA ILE A 22 14.96 -14.72 1.56
C ILE A 22 13.59 -15.13 1.01
N ILE A 23 13.11 -16.28 1.44
CA ILE A 23 11.75 -16.75 1.15
C ILE A 23 10.91 -16.54 2.40
N GLN A 24 9.85 -15.74 2.27
CA GLN A 24 8.92 -15.46 3.35
C GLN A 24 7.49 -15.86 2.96
N ALA A 25 6.68 -16.22 3.95
CA ALA A 25 5.25 -16.41 3.73
C ALA A 25 4.60 -15.06 3.40
N LEU A 26 3.71 -15.05 2.39
CA LEU A 26 2.91 -13.88 2.11
C LEU A 26 1.92 -13.64 3.26
N VAL A 27 1.97 -12.47 3.86
CA VAL A 27 1.00 -12.04 4.87
C VAL A 27 -0.17 -11.38 4.13
N PRO A 28 -1.42 -11.87 4.29
CA PRO A 28 -2.59 -11.23 3.69
C PRO A 28 -2.91 -9.89 4.36
N GLY A 29 -3.70 -9.05 3.68
CA GLY A 29 -4.18 -7.79 4.21
C GLY A 29 -3.62 -6.57 3.48
N ASP A 30 -3.98 -5.40 3.97
CA ASP A 30 -3.57 -4.11 3.45
C ASP A 30 -2.21 -3.68 4.03
N ASP A 31 -1.56 -2.74 3.37
CA ASP A 31 -0.30 -2.15 3.81
C ASP A 31 -0.58 -0.94 4.69
N TYR A 32 -0.03 -0.96 5.91
CA TYR A 32 -0.07 0.13 6.88
C TYR A 32 1.34 0.58 7.20
N CYS A 33 1.49 1.89 7.40
CA CYS A 33 2.75 2.49 7.79
C CYS A 33 2.55 3.26 9.09
N VAL A 34 3.36 2.96 10.10
CA VAL A 34 3.40 3.68 11.36
C VAL A 34 4.61 4.59 11.37
N THR A 35 4.38 5.88 11.44
CA THR A 35 5.42 6.90 11.50
C THR A 35 5.67 7.30 12.93
N THR A 36 6.93 7.41 13.33
CA THR A 36 7.32 7.62 14.71
C THR A 36 8.42 8.67 14.86
N LEU A 37 8.45 9.34 16.02
CA LEU A 37 9.58 10.10 16.50
C LEU A 37 9.89 9.67 17.95
N PHE A 38 11.09 9.25 18.20
CA PHE A 38 11.55 8.81 19.50
C PHE A 38 12.62 9.74 20.07
N ASN A 39 12.62 9.85 21.38
CA ASN A 39 13.65 10.49 22.17
C ASN A 39 14.26 9.47 23.15
N ARG A 40 15.35 8.82 22.75
CA ARG A 40 16.07 7.81 23.57
C ARG A 40 15.10 6.79 24.17
N GLY A 41 14.46 6.03 23.29
CA GLY A 41 13.50 4.98 23.65
C GLY A 41 12.10 5.47 24.03
N LYS A 42 11.89 6.77 24.27
CA LYS A 42 10.58 7.34 24.57
C LYS A 42 9.90 7.77 23.28
N LEU A 43 8.71 7.25 23.00
CA LEU A 43 7.88 7.66 21.88
C LEU A 43 7.32 9.06 22.13
N GLU A 44 7.69 10.03 21.29
CA GLU A 44 7.24 11.42 21.38
C GLU A 44 6.10 11.73 20.40
N ALA A 45 6.13 11.15 19.20
CA ALA A 45 5.09 11.32 18.18
C ALA A 45 4.84 10.02 17.44
N CYS A 46 3.57 9.75 17.11
CA CYS A 46 3.17 8.56 16.37
C CYS A 46 1.91 8.84 15.55
N MET A 47 1.88 8.35 14.32
CA MET A 47 0.73 8.40 13.43
C MET A 47 0.73 7.18 12.51
N THR A 48 -0.46 6.70 12.18
CA THR A 48 -0.63 5.58 11.24
C THR A 48 -1.37 6.04 9.99
N TYR A 49 -0.93 5.57 8.85
CA TYR A 49 -1.67 5.67 7.60
C TYR A 49 -1.73 4.31 6.88
N ARG A 50 -2.73 4.15 6.02
CA ARG A 50 -2.92 2.97 5.17
C ARG A 50 -2.66 3.34 3.72
N ASN A 51 -1.97 2.47 2.98
CA ASN A 51 -1.85 2.56 1.54
C ASN A 51 -3.13 2.00 0.90
N LEU A 52 -3.97 2.88 0.34
CA LEU A 52 -5.19 2.50 -0.37
C LEU A 52 -4.89 1.97 -1.77
N ARG A 53 -3.82 2.49 -2.39
CA ARG A 53 -3.28 2.03 -3.68
C ARG A 53 -1.77 2.08 -3.66
N ILE A 54 -1.18 1.09 -4.29
CA ILE A 54 0.27 0.99 -4.52
C ILE A 54 0.55 0.80 -6.01
N TYR A 55 1.66 1.31 -6.50
CA TYR A 55 2.03 1.11 -7.90
C TYR A 55 3.55 0.95 -8.04
N PRO A 56 4.01 -0.11 -8.73
CA PRO A 56 3.26 -1.25 -9.28
C PRO A 56 2.52 -2.07 -8.20
N ALA A 57 1.42 -2.71 -8.57
CA ALA A 57 0.64 -3.53 -7.64
C ALA A 57 1.52 -4.55 -6.90
N MET A 58 1.27 -4.77 -5.63
CA MET A 58 1.95 -5.71 -4.72
C MET A 58 3.37 -5.32 -4.29
N THR A 59 4.10 -4.45 -4.99
CA THR A 59 5.53 -4.20 -4.73
C THR A 59 5.95 -2.73 -4.77
N GLY A 60 5.07 -1.85 -5.22
CA GLY A 60 5.37 -0.43 -5.39
C GLY A 60 5.17 0.42 -4.14
N PRO A 61 5.58 1.68 -4.18
CA PRO A 61 5.26 2.65 -3.14
C PRO A 61 3.78 2.98 -3.08
N GLY A 62 3.33 3.47 -1.92
CA GLY A 62 1.97 3.99 -1.75
C GLY A 62 1.68 5.13 -2.73
N ALA A 63 0.67 4.94 -3.58
CA ALA A 63 0.23 5.91 -4.58
C ALA A 63 -0.94 6.77 -4.09
N LEU A 64 -1.80 6.21 -3.26
CA LEU A 64 -2.91 6.85 -2.56
C LEU A 64 -2.91 6.36 -1.12
N ARG A 65 -2.95 7.27 -0.16
CA ARG A 65 -2.85 7.01 1.28
C ARG A 65 -4.00 7.64 2.04
N GLU A 66 -4.27 7.08 3.22
CA GLU A 66 -5.30 7.59 4.13
C GLU A 66 -4.81 7.49 5.58
N THR A 67 -4.90 8.57 6.34
CA THR A 67 -4.62 8.55 7.78
C THR A 67 -5.70 7.78 8.51
N VAL A 68 -5.27 6.85 9.36
CA VAL A 68 -6.17 5.96 10.12
C VAL A 68 -5.79 5.93 11.60
N ASP A 69 -6.75 5.60 12.44
CA ASP A 69 -6.52 5.31 13.85
C ASP A 69 -6.21 3.81 14.02
N ALA A 70 -4.99 3.49 14.46
CA ALA A 70 -4.52 2.10 14.60
C ALA A 70 -3.65 1.91 15.84
N PRO A 71 -4.20 2.09 17.05
CA PRO A 71 -3.43 2.09 18.31
C PRO A 71 -2.68 0.78 18.58
N ALA A 72 -3.17 -0.36 18.05
CA ALA A 72 -2.48 -1.65 18.18
C ALA A 72 -1.11 -1.63 17.48
N MET A 73 -1.01 -1.04 16.28
CA MET A 73 0.25 -0.93 15.54
C MET A 73 1.17 0.11 16.19
N GLU A 74 0.64 1.22 16.67
CA GLU A 74 1.39 2.24 17.40
C GLU A 74 2.03 1.67 18.66
N LYS A 75 1.28 0.85 19.40
CA LYS A 75 1.77 0.12 20.57
C LYS A 75 2.92 -0.83 20.19
N VAL A 76 2.75 -1.65 19.16
CA VAL A 76 3.81 -2.57 18.68
C VAL A 76 5.06 -1.77 18.28
N SER A 77 4.89 -0.64 17.60
CA SER A 77 6.02 0.22 17.22
C SER A 77 6.79 0.74 18.42
N ALA A 78 6.09 1.13 19.50
CA ALA A 78 6.71 1.53 20.75
C ALA A 78 7.44 0.37 21.46
N GLU A 79 6.85 -0.83 21.43
CA GLU A 79 7.45 -2.03 22.02
C GLU A 79 8.68 -2.53 21.26
N VAL A 80 8.74 -2.31 19.95
CA VAL A 80 9.90 -2.69 19.10
C VAL A 80 11.06 -1.70 19.26
N LEU A 81 10.80 -0.39 19.17
CA LEU A 81 11.85 0.62 19.12
C LEU A 81 12.25 1.16 20.50
N GLY A 82 11.33 1.16 21.47
CA GLY A 82 11.61 1.67 22.81
C GLY A 82 12.80 0.99 23.50
N PRO A 83 12.84 -0.36 23.58
CA PRO A 83 13.94 -1.10 24.21
C PRO A 83 15.30 -0.94 23.52
N LEU A 84 15.32 -0.45 22.26
CA LEU A 84 16.55 -0.20 21.51
C LEU A 84 17.17 1.17 21.81
N ASP A 85 16.60 1.93 22.75
CA ASP A 85 17.00 3.33 23.03
C ASP A 85 16.96 4.19 21.74
N TRP A 86 15.99 3.90 20.87
CA TRP A 86 15.86 4.55 19.56
C TRP A 86 15.75 6.05 19.72
N HIS A 87 16.46 6.81 18.87
CA HIS A 87 16.40 8.28 18.85
C HIS A 87 16.29 8.80 17.43
N GLY A 88 15.27 9.61 17.17
CA GLY A 88 14.94 10.13 15.84
C GLY A 88 13.71 9.49 15.24
N VAL A 89 13.52 9.72 13.93
CA VAL A 89 12.38 9.21 13.18
C VAL A 89 12.56 7.77 12.73
N ALA A 90 11.46 7.06 12.61
CA ALA A 90 11.37 5.78 11.89
C ALA A 90 9.97 5.60 11.33
N GLU A 91 9.89 4.90 10.20
CA GLU A 91 8.65 4.35 9.68
C GLU A 91 8.68 2.82 9.81
N LEU A 92 7.60 2.24 10.27
CA LEU A 92 7.42 0.80 10.40
C LEU A 92 6.29 0.36 9.46
N ASP A 93 6.60 -0.57 8.57
CA ASP A 93 5.64 -1.11 7.63
C ASP A 93 5.01 -2.38 8.16
N PHE A 94 3.68 -2.43 8.12
CA PHE A 94 2.87 -3.55 8.59
C PHE A 94 1.94 -4.07 7.50
N ARG A 95 1.62 -5.34 7.58
CA ARG A 95 0.47 -5.92 6.87
C ARG A 95 -0.59 -6.38 7.87
N TRP A 96 -1.84 -6.05 7.58
CA TRP A 96 -2.98 -6.40 8.44
C TRP A 96 -4.27 -6.49 7.62
N ASP A 97 -5.09 -7.47 7.95
CA ASP A 97 -6.39 -7.70 7.30
C ASP A 97 -7.53 -6.87 7.90
N GLY A 98 -7.23 -6.01 8.88
CA GLY A 98 -8.21 -5.13 9.52
C GLY A 98 -9.16 -5.83 10.47
N GLN A 99 -8.99 -7.13 10.76
CA GLN A 99 -9.89 -7.87 11.63
C GLN A 99 -9.49 -7.67 13.09
N PRO A 100 -10.47 -7.51 14.01
CA PRO A 100 -10.19 -7.29 15.43
C PRO A 100 -9.43 -8.44 16.11
N ASP A 101 -9.60 -9.65 15.61
CA ASP A 101 -9.00 -10.87 16.17
C ASP A 101 -7.65 -11.23 15.51
N SER A 102 -7.22 -10.46 14.53
CA SER A 102 -5.92 -10.66 13.88
C SER A 102 -4.87 -9.65 14.38
N GLU A 103 -3.63 -10.08 14.37
CA GLU A 103 -2.50 -9.23 14.75
C GLU A 103 -1.83 -8.65 13.51
N PRO A 104 -1.52 -7.33 13.49
CA PRO A 104 -0.70 -6.75 12.46
C PRO A 104 0.70 -7.39 12.46
N LYS A 105 1.24 -7.64 11.28
CA LYS A 105 2.59 -8.22 11.12
C LYS A 105 3.55 -7.16 10.65
N LEU A 106 4.60 -6.91 11.43
CA LEU A 106 5.68 -6.03 11.07
C LEU A 106 6.47 -6.63 9.90
N ILE A 107 6.69 -5.84 8.86
CA ILE A 107 7.41 -6.22 7.64
C ILE A 107 8.82 -5.66 7.67
N GLU A 108 8.94 -4.35 7.87
CA GLU A 108 10.25 -3.68 7.94
C GLU A 108 10.22 -2.43 8.81
N VAL A 109 11.42 -1.96 9.16
CA VAL A 109 11.64 -0.69 9.85
C VAL A 109 12.56 0.17 9.00
N ASN A 110 12.09 1.35 8.63
CA ASN A 110 12.80 2.34 7.82
C ASN A 110 13.33 3.48 8.73
N PRO A 111 14.63 3.49 9.12
CA PRO A 111 15.18 4.46 10.06
C PRO A 111 15.50 5.82 9.40
N ARG A 112 14.54 6.39 8.72
CA ARG A 112 14.65 7.63 7.94
C ARG A 112 13.29 8.25 7.73
N PHE A 113 13.24 9.47 7.18
CA PHE A 113 12.01 10.00 6.60
C PHE A 113 11.54 9.12 5.43
N TRP A 114 10.24 9.11 5.19
CA TRP A 114 9.53 8.19 4.30
C TRP A 114 8.84 8.91 3.15
N GLY A 115 8.38 8.15 2.16
CA GLY A 115 7.73 8.68 0.98
C GLY A 115 6.36 9.33 1.22
N GLY A 116 5.69 8.96 2.31
CA GLY A 116 4.41 9.53 2.75
C GLY A 116 4.56 10.69 3.73
N LEU A 117 5.67 11.45 3.73
CA LEU A 117 5.90 12.52 4.70
C LEU A 117 4.81 13.61 4.64
N ILE A 118 4.35 13.96 3.44
CA ILE A 118 3.26 14.93 3.25
C ILE A 118 1.96 14.42 3.89
N GLN A 119 1.67 13.12 3.83
CA GLN A 119 0.53 12.52 4.55
C GLN A 119 0.57 12.88 6.03
N ALA A 120 1.72 12.79 6.66
CA ALA A 120 1.88 13.11 8.07
C ALA A 120 1.69 14.61 8.34
N VAL A 121 2.34 15.47 7.56
CA VAL A 121 2.22 16.93 7.68
C VAL A 121 0.76 17.39 7.52
N GLU A 122 0.07 16.91 6.50
CA GLU A 122 -1.33 17.24 6.24
C GLU A 122 -2.28 16.71 7.33
N SER A 123 -1.88 15.65 8.03
CA SER A 123 -2.62 15.12 9.19
C SER A 123 -2.28 15.83 10.50
N GLY A 124 -1.45 16.86 10.45
CA GLY A 124 -1.06 17.66 11.60
C GLY A 124 0.23 17.19 12.28
N TRP A 125 0.97 16.25 11.70
CA TRP A 125 2.21 15.73 12.25
C TRP A 125 3.43 16.21 11.45
N ASP A 126 3.89 17.44 11.70
CA ASP A 126 5.07 18.00 11.04
C ASP A 126 6.37 17.39 11.62
N TYR A 127 6.66 16.16 11.20
CA TYR A 127 7.86 15.44 11.66
C TYR A 127 9.18 16.19 11.40
N PRO A 128 9.40 16.88 10.29
CA PRO A 128 10.55 17.76 10.13
C PRO A 128 10.68 18.79 11.24
N TRP A 129 9.59 19.48 11.57
CA TRP A 129 9.58 20.47 12.65
C TRP A 129 9.75 19.84 14.03
N LEU A 130 9.03 18.74 14.31
CA LEU A 130 9.15 18.00 15.58
C LEU A 130 10.58 17.46 15.78
N THR A 131 11.23 17.00 14.73
CA THR A 131 12.62 16.53 14.77
C THR A 131 13.57 17.69 15.04
N PHE A 132 13.33 18.85 14.43
CA PHE A 132 14.11 20.07 14.71
C PHE A 132 13.94 20.51 16.17
N GLN A 133 12.71 20.54 16.70
CA GLN A 133 12.46 20.86 18.11
C GLN A 133 13.23 19.90 19.03
N LEU A 134 13.12 18.59 18.78
CA LEU A 134 13.83 17.59 19.57
C LEU A 134 15.35 17.82 19.57
N ALA A 135 15.93 18.10 18.39
CA ALA A 135 17.36 18.34 18.26
C ALA A 135 17.81 19.65 18.93
N ALA A 136 17.00 20.70 18.87
CA ALA A 136 17.34 22.02 19.37
C ALA A 136 17.11 22.18 20.89
N THR A 137 16.06 21.56 21.41
CA THR A 137 15.59 21.79 22.81
C THR A 137 15.58 20.53 23.66
N GLY A 138 15.73 19.36 23.07
CA GLY A 138 15.59 18.06 23.75
C GLY A 138 14.14 17.68 24.07
N THR A 139 13.16 18.47 23.65
CA THR A 139 11.73 18.25 23.89
C THR A 139 10.92 18.45 22.61
N VAL A 140 9.73 17.88 22.58
CA VAL A 140 8.78 18.02 21.47
C VAL A 140 7.50 18.64 22.01
N ASP A 141 7.04 19.71 21.39
CA ASP A 141 5.75 20.32 21.66
C ASP A 141 4.73 19.83 20.61
N LEU A 142 3.75 19.05 21.08
CA LEU A 142 2.70 18.45 20.25
C LEU A 142 1.40 19.23 20.35
N ASP A 143 1.43 20.55 20.28
CA ASP A 143 0.21 21.35 20.11
C ASP A 143 -0.27 21.24 18.66
N VAL A 144 -0.90 20.10 18.35
CA VAL A 144 -1.29 19.73 16.99
C VAL A 144 -2.74 19.31 16.95
N GLU A 145 -3.52 19.91 16.06
CA GLU A 145 -4.82 19.37 15.68
C GLU A 145 -4.62 18.12 14.81
N ARG A 146 -4.74 16.94 15.43
CA ARG A 146 -4.62 15.65 14.75
C ARG A 146 -5.84 15.39 13.90
N ARG A 147 -5.62 15.14 12.61
CA ARG A 147 -6.69 14.82 11.66
C ARG A 147 -6.57 13.38 11.20
N THR A 148 -7.67 12.66 11.29
CA THR A 148 -7.89 11.38 10.61
C THR A 148 -8.61 11.62 9.29
N ASP A 149 -8.73 10.60 8.46
CA ASP A 149 -9.40 10.64 7.15
C ASP A 149 -8.76 11.59 6.11
N VAL A 150 -7.55 12.08 6.40
CA VAL A 150 -6.78 12.85 5.42
C VAL A 150 -6.29 11.88 4.34
N LYS A 151 -6.49 12.25 3.07
CA LYS A 151 -6.00 11.48 1.93
C LYS A 151 -4.98 12.29 1.15
N THR A 152 -3.84 11.66 0.86
CA THR A 152 -2.84 12.21 -0.03
C THR A 152 -2.54 11.26 -1.19
N GLU A 153 -2.11 11.82 -2.32
CA GLU A 153 -1.77 11.02 -3.48
C GLU A 153 -0.59 11.60 -4.26
N ILE A 154 0.17 10.71 -4.89
CA ILE A 154 1.14 11.05 -5.92
C ILE A 154 0.43 10.94 -7.26
N PRO A 155 0.06 12.04 -7.94
CA PRO A 155 -0.91 12.04 -9.04
C PRO A 155 -0.62 11.02 -10.15
N ILE A 156 0.65 10.92 -10.58
CA ILE A 156 1.04 10.00 -11.65
C ILE A 156 0.92 8.55 -11.19
N LEU A 157 1.42 8.22 -9.98
CA LEU A 157 1.34 6.87 -9.46
C LEU A 157 -0.10 6.48 -9.16
N ALA A 158 -0.90 7.38 -8.62
CA ALA A 158 -2.31 7.17 -8.36
C ALA A 158 -3.11 6.94 -9.65
N PHE A 159 -2.80 7.68 -10.71
CA PHE A 159 -3.39 7.47 -12.04
C PHE A 159 -3.01 6.10 -12.61
N LEU A 160 -1.72 5.72 -12.56
CA LEU A 160 -1.25 4.42 -13.04
C LEU A 160 -1.84 3.27 -12.22
N ALA A 161 -1.89 3.40 -10.88
CA ALA A 161 -2.53 2.43 -10.00
C ALA A 161 -4.03 2.26 -10.32
N THR A 162 -4.70 3.38 -10.63
CA THR A 162 -6.11 3.39 -11.05
C THR A 162 -6.31 2.65 -12.38
N LEU A 163 -5.43 2.88 -13.36
CA LEU A 163 -5.48 2.15 -14.63
C LEU A 163 -5.22 0.66 -14.43
N ASP A 164 -4.28 0.33 -13.57
CA ASP A 164 -3.96 -1.06 -13.22
C ASP A 164 -5.17 -1.75 -12.56
N GLU A 165 -5.78 -1.14 -11.56
CA GLU A 165 -6.99 -1.64 -10.88
C GLU A 165 -8.16 -1.83 -11.85
N LEU A 166 -8.39 -0.87 -12.76
CA LEU A 166 -9.44 -0.97 -13.77
C LEU A 166 -9.15 -2.04 -14.84
N SER A 167 -7.89 -2.32 -15.14
CA SER A 167 -7.48 -3.35 -16.09
C SER A 167 -7.51 -4.75 -15.49
N HIS A 168 -7.13 -4.90 -14.23
CA HIS A 168 -7.09 -6.15 -13.47
C HIS A 168 -8.42 -6.39 -12.73
N ASN A 169 -9.46 -6.73 -13.48
CA ASN A 169 -10.73 -7.12 -12.88
C ASN A 169 -10.67 -8.59 -12.42
N GLU A 170 -10.11 -8.83 -11.24
CA GLU A 170 -9.99 -10.18 -10.67
C GLU A 170 -11.33 -10.92 -10.60
N ALA A 171 -12.40 -10.23 -10.20
CA ALA A 171 -13.75 -10.81 -10.14
C ALA A 171 -14.26 -11.19 -11.54
N GLY A 172 -13.99 -10.36 -12.54
CA GLY A 172 -14.32 -10.65 -13.94
C GLY A 172 -13.50 -11.81 -14.50
N HIS A 173 -12.19 -11.83 -14.23
CA HIS A 173 -11.32 -12.93 -14.62
C HIS A 173 -11.70 -14.24 -13.93
N ALA A 174 -12.01 -14.21 -12.63
CA ALA A 174 -12.49 -15.37 -11.87
C ALA A 174 -13.80 -15.91 -12.48
N ALA A 175 -14.76 -15.04 -12.78
CA ALA A 175 -16.03 -15.42 -13.40
C ALA A 175 -15.85 -16.03 -14.82
N LEU A 176 -14.91 -15.49 -15.61
CA LEU A 176 -14.57 -16.04 -16.93
C LEU A 176 -13.92 -17.42 -16.80
N LYS A 177 -12.99 -17.57 -15.86
CA LYS A 177 -12.31 -18.83 -15.58
C LYS A 177 -13.29 -19.90 -15.09
N ASP A 178 -14.13 -19.57 -14.11
CA ASP A 178 -15.16 -20.46 -13.55
C ASP A 178 -16.15 -20.90 -14.66
N GLY A 179 -16.62 -19.93 -15.46
CA GLY A 179 -17.47 -20.20 -16.61
C GLY A 179 -16.84 -21.14 -17.64
N TRP A 180 -15.53 -21.01 -17.88
CA TRP A 180 -14.76 -21.86 -18.78
C TRP A 180 -14.58 -23.27 -18.22
N GLU A 181 -14.14 -23.42 -16.97
CA GLU A 181 -13.95 -24.73 -16.33
C GLU A 181 -15.26 -25.51 -16.25
N THR A 182 -16.34 -24.83 -15.80
CA THR A 182 -17.69 -25.45 -15.79
C THR A 182 -18.15 -25.88 -17.19
N ALA A 183 -17.90 -25.04 -18.19
CA ALA A 183 -18.27 -25.40 -19.56
C ALA A 183 -17.50 -26.60 -20.10
N LYS A 184 -16.22 -26.69 -19.78
CA LYS A 184 -15.34 -27.79 -20.15
C LYS A 184 -15.86 -29.12 -19.57
N ASP A 185 -16.18 -29.13 -18.27
CA ASP A 185 -16.72 -30.30 -17.59
C ASP A 185 -18.06 -30.75 -18.22
N GLU A 186 -18.99 -29.81 -18.43
CA GLU A 186 -20.28 -30.07 -19.05
C GLU A 186 -20.15 -30.59 -20.53
N PHE A 187 -19.16 -30.09 -21.27
CA PHE A 187 -18.89 -30.60 -22.63
C PHE A 187 -18.30 -31.99 -22.61
N CYS A 188 -17.43 -32.31 -21.63
CA CYS A 188 -16.89 -33.64 -21.44
C CYS A 188 -17.99 -34.65 -21.09
N ASP A 189 -18.99 -34.23 -20.30
CA ASP A 189 -20.17 -35.03 -19.94
C ASP A 189 -21.22 -35.12 -21.04
N GLY A 190 -20.93 -34.53 -22.22
CA GLY A 190 -21.80 -34.56 -23.39
C GLY A 190 -22.94 -33.55 -23.40
N SER A 191 -23.03 -32.68 -22.40
CA SER A 191 -24.11 -31.67 -22.25
C SER A 191 -23.78 -30.36 -22.98
N LYS A 192 -23.88 -30.31 -24.30
CA LYS A 192 -23.56 -29.13 -25.12
C LYS A 192 -24.33 -27.85 -24.70
N ARG A 193 -25.62 -28.01 -24.31
CA ARG A 193 -26.46 -26.87 -23.90
C ARG A 193 -26.03 -26.30 -22.55
N ALA A 194 -25.65 -27.15 -21.59
CA ALA A 194 -25.18 -26.74 -20.28
C ALA A 194 -23.81 -26.05 -20.39
N GLY A 195 -22.87 -26.60 -21.15
CA GLY A 195 -21.58 -26.00 -21.41
C GLY A 195 -21.69 -24.63 -22.08
N LEU A 196 -22.52 -24.45 -23.09
CA LEU A 196 -22.76 -23.15 -23.71
C LEU A 196 -23.38 -22.14 -22.72
N LYS A 197 -24.31 -22.59 -21.87
CA LYS A 197 -24.93 -21.74 -20.84
C LYS A 197 -23.91 -21.28 -19.79
N ALA A 198 -22.97 -22.15 -19.38
CA ALA A 198 -21.90 -21.83 -18.47
C ALA A 198 -20.95 -20.77 -19.07
N LEU A 199 -20.52 -20.93 -20.31
CA LEU A 199 -19.73 -19.93 -21.03
C LEU A 199 -20.42 -18.56 -21.08
N LEU A 200 -21.70 -18.55 -21.50
CA LEU A 200 -22.46 -17.30 -21.61
C LEU A 200 -22.63 -16.63 -20.24
N ARG A 201 -22.78 -17.40 -19.14
CA ARG A 201 -22.83 -16.87 -17.77
C ARG A 201 -21.49 -16.24 -17.39
N GLY A 202 -20.39 -16.95 -17.59
CA GLY A 202 -19.04 -16.43 -17.32
C GLY A 202 -18.77 -15.14 -18.09
N LEU A 203 -19.06 -15.10 -19.38
CA LEU A 203 -18.93 -13.91 -20.22
C LEU A 203 -19.81 -12.75 -19.74
N LYS A 204 -21.07 -13.01 -19.43
CA LYS A 204 -22.00 -11.97 -18.94
C LYS A 204 -21.53 -11.36 -17.62
N THR A 205 -21.05 -12.18 -16.69
CA THR A 205 -20.55 -11.71 -15.39
C THR A 205 -19.18 -11.04 -15.52
N GLY A 206 -18.27 -11.65 -16.27
CA GLY A 206 -16.90 -11.14 -16.43
C GLY A 206 -16.81 -9.86 -17.27
N LEU A 207 -17.77 -9.62 -18.15
CA LEU A 207 -17.81 -8.45 -19.04
C LEU A 207 -18.93 -7.47 -18.69
N ASP A 208 -19.52 -7.53 -17.48
CA ASP A 208 -20.65 -6.65 -17.10
C ASP A 208 -20.24 -5.16 -17.19
N PRO A 209 -20.74 -4.39 -18.19
CA PRO A 209 -20.36 -3.00 -18.37
C PRO A 209 -20.86 -2.09 -17.24
N LYS A 210 -21.99 -2.49 -16.59
CA LYS A 210 -22.54 -1.71 -15.47
C LYS A 210 -21.70 -1.88 -14.21
N ALA A 211 -21.19 -3.09 -13.95
CA ALA A 211 -20.27 -3.33 -12.85
C ALA A 211 -18.96 -2.55 -13.07
N ARG A 212 -18.39 -2.61 -14.28
CA ARG A 212 -17.19 -1.85 -14.64
C ARG A 212 -17.39 -0.32 -14.52
N LEU A 213 -18.55 0.18 -14.94
CA LEU A 213 -18.85 1.61 -14.81
C LEU A 213 -19.02 2.03 -13.34
N ARG A 214 -19.64 1.18 -12.50
CA ARG A 214 -19.72 1.44 -11.05
C ARG A 214 -18.34 1.47 -10.42
N GLU A 215 -17.50 0.51 -10.76
CA GLU A 215 -16.12 0.42 -10.28
C GLU A 215 -15.31 1.64 -10.72
N ALA A 216 -15.35 2.00 -11.99
CA ALA A 216 -14.69 3.20 -12.48
C ALA A 216 -15.16 4.47 -11.76
N LYS A 217 -16.47 4.60 -11.50
CA LYS A 217 -17.01 5.73 -10.72
C LYS A 217 -16.50 5.72 -9.28
N ARG A 218 -16.43 4.55 -8.62
CA ARG A 218 -15.88 4.40 -7.28
C ARG A 218 -14.43 4.86 -7.25
N VAL A 219 -13.61 4.29 -8.12
CA VAL A 219 -12.17 4.59 -8.20
C VAL A 219 -11.92 6.07 -8.48
N LEU A 220 -12.67 6.67 -9.43
CA LEU A 220 -12.56 8.10 -9.72
C LEU A 220 -13.10 9.00 -8.59
N SER A 221 -14.03 8.50 -7.76
CA SER A 221 -14.51 9.26 -6.60
C SER A 221 -13.48 9.35 -5.49
N ASP A 222 -12.60 8.37 -5.37
CA ASP A 222 -11.55 8.34 -4.35
C ASP A 222 -10.50 9.44 -4.54
N HIS A 223 -10.39 10.02 -5.75
CA HIS A 223 -9.50 11.14 -6.05
C HIS A 223 -10.09 12.53 -5.73
N LYS A 224 -11.33 12.60 -5.26
CA LYS A 224 -11.94 13.86 -4.88
C LYS A 224 -11.44 14.30 -3.51
N HIS A 225 -10.97 15.54 -3.45
CA HIS A 225 -10.51 16.20 -2.23
C HIS A 225 -9.19 15.65 -1.64
N ASN A 226 -8.41 14.92 -2.44
CA ASN A 226 -7.09 14.48 -2.02
C ASN A 226 -6.09 15.63 -2.08
N VAL A 227 -5.14 15.62 -1.16
CA VAL A 227 -3.96 16.48 -1.21
C VAL A 227 -2.90 15.82 -2.10
N TYR A 228 -2.23 16.61 -2.93
CA TYR A 228 -1.20 16.09 -3.82
C TYR A 228 0.19 16.23 -3.17
N ASP A 229 0.90 15.13 -3.01
CA ASP A 229 2.21 15.09 -2.34
C ASP A 229 3.27 16.01 -2.95
N ILE A 230 3.19 16.26 -4.25
CA ILE A 230 4.24 16.92 -5.03
C ILE A 230 3.73 18.14 -5.82
N LEU A 231 2.42 18.42 -5.75
CA LEU A 231 1.81 19.58 -6.41
C LEU A 231 1.54 20.68 -5.40
N SER A 232 2.38 21.69 -5.37
CA SER A 232 2.14 22.92 -4.63
C SER A 232 1.95 24.08 -5.60
N LYS A 233 0.99 24.98 -5.29
CA LYS A 233 0.85 26.23 -6.05
C LYS A 233 1.99 27.21 -5.77
N GLU A 234 2.59 27.08 -4.59
CA GLU A 234 3.67 27.96 -4.13
C GLU A 234 5.03 27.47 -4.66
N ASP A 235 5.21 26.15 -4.83
CA ASP A 235 6.40 25.55 -5.43
C ASP A 235 6.01 24.42 -6.40
N PRO A 236 5.83 24.71 -7.70
CA PRO A 236 5.49 23.71 -8.71
C PRO A 236 6.72 22.90 -9.19
N GLY A 237 7.94 23.27 -8.77
CA GLY A 237 9.18 22.63 -9.21
C GLY A 237 9.24 21.12 -8.99
N PRO A 238 8.92 20.60 -7.81
CA PRO A 238 8.93 19.16 -7.53
C PRO A 238 8.01 18.35 -8.45
N ALA A 239 6.85 18.90 -8.82
CA ALA A 239 5.92 18.24 -9.74
C ALA A 239 6.48 18.11 -11.15
N LEU A 240 7.27 19.07 -11.60
CA LEU A 240 7.94 19.03 -12.90
C LEU A 240 9.10 18.03 -12.91
N GLY A 241 9.77 17.82 -11.76
CA GLY A 241 10.89 16.89 -11.61
C GLY A 241 10.55 15.43 -11.95
N ILE A 242 9.27 15.04 -11.88
CA ILE A 242 8.82 13.69 -12.26
C ILE A 242 9.05 13.41 -13.76
N PHE A 243 8.96 14.44 -14.59
CA PHE A 243 9.13 14.32 -16.04
C PHE A 243 10.58 14.37 -16.49
N PHE A 244 11.48 14.75 -15.58
CA PHE A 244 12.92 14.88 -15.85
C PHE A 244 13.68 14.00 -14.85
N PRO A 245 13.80 12.68 -15.11
CA PRO A 245 14.64 11.84 -14.28
C PRO A 245 16.05 12.43 -14.25
N LEU A 246 16.56 12.67 -13.05
CA LEU A 246 17.96 13.08 -12.88
C LEU A 246 18.83 11.96 -13.45
N ALA A 247 19.60 12.30 -14.49
CA ALA A 247 20.56 11.43 -15.12
C ALA A 247 21.72 11.11 -14.16
#